data_6bdaf3e39f2d4b4e269eba1aa585d03c
#
_entry.id   6bdaf3e39f2d4b4e269eba1aa585d03c
#
_cell.length_a   1.000
_cell.length_b   1.000
_cell.length_c   1.000
_cell.angle_alpha   90.00
_cell.angle_beta   90.00
_cell.angle_gamma   90.00
#
_symmetry.space_group_name_H-M   'P 1'
#
loop_
_entity.id
_entity.type
_entity.pdbx_description
1 polymer ?
#
loop_
_entity_poly.entity_id
_entity_poly.type
_entity_poly.pdbx_seq_one_letter_code
_entity_poly.pdbx_strand_id
1 'polypeptide(L)'
;MMKRRDFLRSFALTGGLWVLGESAGPTFAAADKGTLEWPNHPFLQGNFAPVQEEITADNLKVIGTLPPEMDGMFVRNGPNPQFPPLGSYHWFFGDGMLHGVRVQGGKASYRNRYVRTARWQDEHAAGKALYAIFQAPTEKRNRANTALVWHAGRLLALYEAGPPHRITVPELDTLGPYTFGDKLAHPFTAHPKVDPATGELLCFGYSVMQQPYLQYSVLNAQGDIVSTTPIAIPRPVMMHDFAITPRYTLFMDLPLVFTMNEGPRFTFTPELGARLGILPRHGTGDEIKWFETSPCWVFHTLNAYEDGDEVVLLACRFRQYPEALGFQPGTPTRPTNDKARALADAPFLYQWRFNLKTGGATERALDDMPTEFPRLNEALTGMQSRFGYCGRSGRAGFDGLIKYDLDKGTSEYHVYGQGRTGGEGVFVPHPDAKGEDDGWLVTYVYDAASSTSELVVAEARDFRAPPVARVLLPVRVPYGLHGTWISSAELARQQP
;
A
#
# COMPACT_ATOMS: atom_id res chain seq x y z
N MET A 1 36.97 10.95 -10.15
CA MET A 1 37.19 9.49 -10.33
C MET A 1 37.64 8.90 -9.01
N MET A 2 36.72 8.49 -8.17
CA MET A 2 37.02 7.82 -6.89
C MET A 2 37.19 6.31 -7.13
N LYS A 3 38.31 5.75 -6.70
CA LYS A 3 38.65 4.36 -6.97
C LYS A 3 37.83 3.39 -6.13
N ARG A 4 37.37 2.32 -6.73
CA ARG A 4 36.55 1.19 -6.21
C ARG A 4 37.04 0.57 -4.89
N ARG A 5 38.23 0.93 -4.41
CA ARG A 5 38.87 0.39 -3.18
C ARG A 5 38.51 1.11 -1.88
N ASP A 6 37.94 2.31 -1.95
CA ASP A 6 37.67 3.12 -0.75
C ASP A 6 36.28 2.88 -0.17
N PHE A 7 35.40 2.16 -0.92
CA PHE A 7 34.06 1.82 -0.49
C PHE A 7 33.97 0.55 0.39
N LEU A 8 35.04 -0.27 0.42
CA LEU A 8 35.03 -1.58 1.11
C LEU A 8 35.80 -1.61 2.43
N ARG A 9 36.32 -0.48 2.93
CA ARG A 9 37.13 -0.42 4.14
C ARG A 9 36.47 0.14 5.41
N SER A 10 35.17 0.33 5.43
CA SER A 10 34.44 0.80 6.62
C SER A 10 33.64 -0.31 7.35
N PHE A 11 34.08 -1.55 7.23
CA PHE A 11 33.56 -2.65 8.05
C PHE A 11 34.70 -3.32 8.77
N ALA A 12 35.03 -2.84 9.96
CA ALA A 12 35.59 -3.68 11.05
C ALA A 12 35.78 -2.87 12.34
N LEU A 13 35.31 -3.47 13.42
CA LEU A 13 35.74 -3.33 14.82
C LEU A 13 35.31 -2.10 15.63
N THR A 14 34.36 -2.32 16.57
CA THR A 14 34.68 -2.16 18.00
C THR A 14 33.64 -2.91 18.84
N GLY A 15 34.10 -3.96 19.52
CA GLY A 15 33.39 -4.55 20.66
C GLY A 15 33.69 -3.71 21.90
N GLY A 16 32.70 -3.43 22.71
CA GLY A 16 32.81 -2.71 23.97
C GLY A 16 31.84 -3.25 25.02
N LEU A 17 32.39 -3.60 26.16
CA LEU A 17 31.77 -4.18 27.36
C LEU A 17 30.54 -3.42 27.86
N TRP A 18 29.53 -4.20 28.29
CA TRP A 18 28.38 -3.70 29.07
C TRP A 18 28.72 -3.68 30.56
N VAL A 19 28.56 -2.50 31.16
CA VAL A 19 28.48 -2.33 32.62
C VAL A 19 27.03 -2.02 32.94
N LEU A 20 26.42 -2.84 33.80
CA LEU A 20 25.09 -2.63 34.35
C LEU A 20 25.12 -1.46 35.34
N GLY A 21 24.41 -0.40 35.02
CA GLY A 21 24.11 0.71 35.94
C GLY A 21 22.63 1.06 35.80
N GLU A 22 21.88 0.87 36.88
CA GLU A 22 20.52 1.40 37.00
C GLU A 22 20.57 2.92 36.94
N SER A 23 19.86 3.53 35.97
CA SER A 23 19.66 4.97 35.96
C SER A 23 18.21 5.29 35.59
N ALA A 24 17.60 6.15 36.40
CA ALA A 24 16.29 6.73 36.19
C ALA A 24 16.17 7.28 34.76
N GLY A 25 15.05 6.97 34.11
CA GLY A 25 14.78 7.40 32.72
C GLY A 25 14.81 8.92 32.60
N PRO A 26 15.35 9.45 31.48
CA PRO A 26 15.35 10.87 31.25
C PRO A 26 13.91 11.36 31.03
N THR A 27 13.44 12.28 31.84
CA THR A 27 12.29 13.13 31.55
C THR A 27 12.65 14.00 30.36
N PHE A 28 12.09 13.71 29.20
CA PHE A 28 12.24 14.55 28.02
C PHE A 28 11.54 15.89 28.28
N ALA A 29 12.32 16.96 28.43
CA ALA A 29 11.82 18.31 28.35
C ALA A 29 11.22 18.51 26.95
N ALA A 30 9.99 19.02 26.86
CA ALA A 30 9.37 19.41 25.60
C ALA A 30 10.29 20.45 24.93
N ALA A 31 10.84 20.07 23.78
CA ALA A 31 11.58 21.01 22.94
C ALA A 31 10.65 22.16 22.53
N ASP A 32 11.16 23.38 22.60
CA ASP A 32 10.48 24.57 22.12
C ASP A 32 10.08 24.35 20.65
N LYS A 33 8.77 24.24 20.40
CA LYS A 33 8.23 24.01 19.04
C LYS A 33 8.26 25.32 18.25
N GLY A 34 9.46 25.73 17.81
CA GLY A 34 9.59 26.73 16.78
C GLY A 34 8.72 26.31 15.59
N THR A 35 8.01 27.25 14.98
CA THR A 35 7.18 26.97 13.79
C THR A 35 8.06 26.40 12.69
N LEU A 36 7.85 25.13 12.32
CA LEU A 36 8.56 24.47 11.23
C LEU A 36 8.24 25.19 9.91
N GLU A 37 9.27 25.67 9.21
CA GLU A 37 9.09 26.26 7.88
C GLU A 37 9.04 25.14 6.83
N TRP A 38 7.87 24.93 6.24
CA TRP A 38 7.66 23.93 5.20
C TRP A 38 7.96 24.52 3.81
N PRO A 39 8.68 23.78 2.94
CA PRO A 39 8.90 24.21 1.57
C PRO A 39 7.59 24.41 0.81
N ASN A 40 7.56 25.36 -0.10
CA ASN A 40 6.46 25.54 -1.05
C ASN A 40 6.53 24.40 -2.10
N HIS A 41 5.94 23.26 -1.79
CA HIS A 41 5.97 22.06 -2.61
C HIS A 41 4.56 21.45 -2.76
N PRO A 42 4.12 21.02 -3.96
CA PRO A 42 2.78 20.46 -4.17
C PRO A 42 2.40 19.31 -3.23
N PHE A 43 3.36 18.42 -2.91
CA PHE A 43 3.16 17.30 -1.99
C PHE A 43 3.33 17.67 -0.50
N LEU A 44 3.33 18.95 -0.17
CA LEU A 44 3.34 19.47 1.21
C LEU A 44 2.22 20.48 1.44
N GLN A 45 1.25 20.58 0.52
CA GLN A 45 0.15 21.54 0.55
C GLN A 45 -1.23 20.86 0.37
N GLY A 46 -2.30 21.58 0.75
CA GLY A 46 -3.66 21.08 0.62
C GLY A 46 -3.83 19.75 1.36
N ASN A 47 -4.39 18.75 0.69
CA ASN A 47 -4.55 17.42 1.30
C ASN A 47 -3.26 16.60 1.39
N PHE A 48 -2.14 17.07 0.83
CA PHE A 48 -0.81 16.47 1.05
C PHE A 48 -0.04 17.10 2.22
N ALA A 49 -0.52 18.22 2.78
CA ALA A 49 0.15 18.85 3.90
C ALA A 49 0.23 17.88 5.10
N PRO A 50 1.38 17.77 5.78
CA PRO A 50 1.51 16.84 6.90
C PRO A 50 0.65 17.25 8.10
N VAL A 51 0.28 16.27 8.89
CA VAL A 51 -0.34 16.40 10.21
C VAL A 51 0.73 16.15 11.26
N GLN A 52 0.88 17.07 12.21
CA GLN A 52 1.98 17.03 13.18
C GLN A 52 1.58 16.37 14.51
N GLU A 53 0.29 16.37 14.83
CA GLU A 53 -0.21 15.92 16.14
C GLU A 53 -0.72 14.49 16.07
N GLU A 54 -0.30 13.69 17.05
CA GLU A 54 -0.91 12.41 17.38
C GLU A 54 -2.04 12.65 18.38
N ILE A 55 -3.26 12.31 17.99
CA ILE A 55 -4.44 12.53 18.81
C ILE A 55 -5.23 11.24 19.04
N THR A 56 -6.05 11.24 20.07
CA THR A 56 -7.08 10.27 20.35
C THR A 56 -8.36 11.03 20.67
N ALA A 57 -9.47 10.66 20.04
CA ALA A 57 -10.76 11.30 20.23
C ALA A 57 -11.86 10.25 20.27
N ASP A 58 -12.67 10.30 21.29
CA ASP A 58 -13.81 9.41 21.50
C ASP A 58 -15.14 10.12 21.16
N ASN A 59 -16.19 9.32 20.94
CA ASN A 59 -17.55 9.80 20.69
C ASN A 59 -17.63 10.81 19.54
N LEU A 60 -17.08 10.46 18.40
CA LEU A 60 -17.07 11.31 17.20
C LEU A 60 -18.50 11.60 16.73
N LYS A 61 -18.70 12.79 16.16
CA LYS A 61 -19.97 13.15 15.55
C LYS A 61 -20.22 12.32 14.30
N VAL A 62 -21.38 11.66 14.25
CA VAL A 62 -21.85 10.89 13.12
C VAL A 62 -23.01 11.61 12.45
N ILE A 63 -22.98 11.70 11.12
CA ILE A 63 -24.09 12.11 10.26
C ILE A 63 -24.65 10.85 9.61
N GLY A 64 -25.93 10.62 9.68
CA GLY A 64 -26.55 9.33 9.37
C GLY A 64 -26.48 8.36 10.54
N THR A 65 -26.47 7.07 10.27
CA THR A 65 -26.46 6.03 11.31
C THR A 65 -25.40 4.98 11.00
N LEU A 66 -24.43 4.81 11.89
CA LEU A 66 -23.49 3.69 11.81
C LEU A 66 -24.26 2.38 12.03
N PRO A 67 -24.14 1.39 11.15
CA PRO A 67 -24.78 0.09 11.35
C PRO A 67 -24.35 -0.50 12.70
N PRO A 68 -25.28 -0.94 13.55
CA PRO A 68 -24.95 -1.50 14.89
C PRO A 68 -24.06 -2.75 14.78
N GLU A 69 -24.21 -3.51 13.71
CA GLU A 69 -23.48 -4.74 13.40
C GLU A 69 -22.08 -4.48 12.85
N MET A 70 -21.78 -3.26 12.40
CA MET A 70 -20.43 -2.86 11.99
C MET A 70 -19.56 -2.70 13.24
N ASP A 71 -18.79 -3.73 13.58
CA ASP A 71 -17.92 -3.75 14.76
C ASP A 71 -16.50 -4.14 14.38
N GLY A 72 -15.60 -3.17 14.43
CA GLY A 72 -14.22 -3.33 13.99
C GLY A 72 -13.48 -2.00 13.94
N MET A 73 -12.31 -2.01 13.33
CA MET A 73 -11.48 -0.83 13.14
C MET A 73 -11.01 -0.72 11.70
N PHE A 74 -11.30 0.41 11.06
CA PHE A 74 -10.65 0.79 9.81
C PHE A 74 -9.35 1.51 10.11
N VAL A 75 -8.24 1.02 9.57
CA VAL A 75 -6.92 1.65 9.70
C VAL A 75 -6.34 1.86 8.30
N ARG A 76 -5.86 3.07 8.01
CA ARG A 76 -5.16 3.39 6.77
C ARG A 76 -3.77 3.93 7.06
N ASN A 77 -2.79 3.50 6.27
CA ASN A 77 -1.43 4.01 6.28
C ASN A 77 -1.23 5.10 5.23
N GLY A 78 -0.26 5.95 5.44
CA GLY A 78 0.10 6.96 4.45
C GLY A 78 1.36 7.74 4.80
N PRO A 79 2.00 8.34 3.78
CA PRO A 79 3.17 9.18 3.97
C PRO A 79 2.81 10.49 4.68
N ASN A 80 3.51 10.79 5.77
CA ASN A 80 3.33 11.99 6.56
C ASN A 80 4.66 12.42 7.17
N PRO A 81 5.45 13.28 6.49
CA PRO A 81 6.77 13.65 6.99
C PRO A 81 6.65 14.39 8.33
N GLN A 82 7.45 14.00 9.34
CA GLN A 82 7.43 14.69 10.63
C GLN A 82 8.19 16.01 10.63
N PHE A 83 9.13 16.19 9.69
CA PHE A 83 9.93 17.41 9.52
C PHE A 83 10.00 17.85 8.06
N PRO A 84 10.27 19.15 7.78
CA PRO A 84 10.55 19.61 6.43
C PRO A 84 11.64 18.76 5.77
N PRO A 85 11.42 18.22 4.57
CA PRO A 85 12.34 17.29 3.91
C PRO A 85 13.61 18.00 3.45
N LEU A 86 14.72 17.26 3.41
CA LEU A 86 15.99 17.74 2.87
C LEU A 86 16.04 17.54 1.34
N GLY A 87 16.20 18.64 0.60
CA GLY A 87 16.32 18.62 -0.85
C GLY A 87 15.00 18.36 -1.58
N SER A 88 15.05 17.61 -2.70
CA SER A 88 13.84 17.25 -3.45
C SER A 88 12.95 16.32 -2.64
N TYR A 89 11.65 16.51 -2.75
CA TYR A 89 10.66 15.71 -2.04
C TYR A 89 9.65 15.10 -3.02
N HIS A 90 9.24 13.88 -2.74
CA HIS A 90 8.11 13.22 -3.37
C HIS A 90 7.21 12.64 -2.29
N TRP A 91 5.90 12.61 -2.54
CA TRP A 91 4.89 12.17 -1.58
C TRP A 91 5.18 10.78 -0.97
N PHE A 92 5.62 9.81 -1.76
CA PHE A 92 5.92 8.46 -1.27
C PHE A 92 7.01 8.37 -0.20
N PHE A 93 7.74 9.46 0.05
CA PHE A 93 8.87 9.47 0.99
C PHE A 93 8.58 10.14 2.34
N GLY A 94 7.31 10.36 2.69
CA GLY A 94 6.93 10.75 4.05
C GLY A 94 7.06 9.57 5.04
N ASP A 95 7.12 9.88 6.32
CA ASP A 95 7.09 8.85 7.38
C ASP A 95 5.70 8.21 7.45
N GLY A 96 5.62 6.94 7.83
CA GLY A 96 4.34 6.27 7.98
C GLY A 96 3.52 6.88 9.11
N MET A 97 2.28 7.27 8.81
CA MET A 97 1.28 7.65 9.81
C MET A 97 0.01 6.84 9.61
N LEU A 98 -0.42 6.20 10.67
CA LEU A 98 -1.64 5.42 10.74
C LEU A 98 -2.79 6.31 11.19
N HIS A 99 -3.92 6.19 10.49
CA HIS A 99 -5.17 6.82 10.87
C HIS A 99 -6.21 5.73 11.06
N GLY A 100 -6.75 5.60 12.27
CA GLY A 100 -7.69 4.54 12.61
C GLY A 100 -9.01 5.08 13.15
N VAL A 101 -10.12 4.53 12.68
CA VAL A 101 -11.46 4.74 13.25
C VAL A 101 -11.98 3.41 13.76
N ARG A 102 -12.19 3.32 15.06
CA ARG A 102 -12.85 2.21 15.73
C ARG A 102 -14.37 2.47 15.70
N VAL A 103 -15.12 1.53 15.16
CA VAL A 103 -16.59 1.53 15.17
C VAL A 103 -17.06 0.42 16.09
N GLN A 104 -17.93 0.75 17.04
CA GLN A 104 -18.49 -0.21 17.97
C GLN A 104 -19.82 0.27 18.53
N GLY A 105 -20.87 -0.56 18.46
CA GLY A 105 -22.19 -0.25 19.00
C GLY A 105 -22.77 1.06 18.45
N GLY A 106 -22.60 1.35 17.17
CA GLY A 106 -23.08 2.58 16.52
C GLY A 106 -22.32 3.86 16.89
N LYS A 107 -21.18 3.74 17.58
CA LYS A 107 -20.30 4.86 17.97
C LYS A 107 -18.97 4.73 17.28
N ALA A 108 -18.25 5.86 17.14
CA ALA A 108 -16.93 5.90 16.57
C ALA A 108 -15.94 6.67 17.45
N SER A 109 -14.69 6.18 17.49
CA SER A 109 -13.54 6.87 18.04
C SER A 109 -12.42 6.91 17.00
N TYR A 110 -11.52 7.87 17.13
CA TYR A 110 -10.41 8.09 16.20
C TYR A 110 -9.08 8.13 16.91
N ARG A 111 -8.06 7.65 16.19
CA ARG A 111 -6.67 7.71 16.63
C ARG A 111 -5.73 7.81 15.42
N ASN A 112 -4.69 8.63 15.54
CA ASN A 112 -3.58 8.59 14.58
C ASN A 112 -2.25 8.47 15.32
N ARG A 113 -1.31 7.72 14.73
CA ARG A 113 0.04 7.50 15.27
C ARG A 113 1.05 7.38 14.14
N TYR A 114 2.23 7.95 14.35
CA TYR A 114 3.38 7.65 13.50
C TYR A 114 3.83 6.21 13.68
N VAL A 115 4.25 5.57 12.59
CA VAL A 115 5.03 4.33 12.69
C VAL A 115 6.45 4.70 13.07
N ARG A 116 6.85 4.32 14.28
CA ARG A 116 8.13 4.70 14.89
C ARG A 116 9.28 3.84 14.36
N THR A 117 9.60 4.01 13.07
CA THR A 117 10.74 3.35 12.42
C THR A 117 12.06 3.87 12.99
N ALA A 118 13.17 3.17 12.75
CA ALA A 118 14.50 3.62 13.17
C ALA A 118 14.85 5.01 12.62
N ARG A 119 14.42 5.34 11.39
CA ARG A 119 14.54 6.68 10.82
C ARG A 119 13.73 7.71 11.61
N TRP A 120 12.45 7.42 11.82
CA TRP A 120 11.56 8.31 12.57
C TRP A 120 12.12 8.65 13.96
N GLN A 121 12.66 7.64 14.67
CA GLN A 121 13.24 7.81 16.00
C GLN A 121 14.47 8.72 15.99
N ASP A 122 15.40 8.51 15.03
CA ASP A 122 16.60 9.36 14.90
C ASP A 122 16.23 10.82 14.61
N GLU A 123 15.34 11.04 13.64
CA GLU A 123 14.92 12.38 13.24
C GLU A 123 14.08 13.06 14.34
N HIS A 124 13.25 12.29 15.04
CA HIS A 124 12.49 12.78 16.20
C HIS A 124 13.42 13.24 17.33
N ALA A 125 14.42 12.44 17.67
CA ALA A 125 15.40 12.78 18.69
C ALA A 125 16.25 14.00 18.29
N ALA A 126 16.53 14.17 17.00
CA ALA A 126 17.26 15.31 16.47
C ALA A 126 16.42 16.59 16.31
N GLY A 127 15.07 16.49 16.36
CA GLY A 127 14.16 17.59 16.12
C GLY A 127 14.17 18.13 14.69
N LYS A 128 14.68 17.37 13.71
CA LYS A 128 14.81 17.75 12.30
C LYS A 128 15.02 16.55 11.39
N ALA A 129 14.78 16.72 10.09
CA ALA A 129 15.18 15.73 9.10
C ALA A 129 16.72 15.55 9.08
N LEU A 130 17.17 14.30 9.00
CA LEU A 130 18.61 13.94 8.96
C LEU A 130 19.02 13.38 7.60
N TYR A 131 18.09 12.79 6.84
CA TYR A 131 18.41 12.03 5.64
C TYR A 131 17.61 12.53 4.44
N ALA A 132 18.30 12.92 3.37
CA ALA A 132 17.66 13.10 2.07
C ALA A 132 17.18 11.73 1.50
N ILE A 133 16.28 11.77 0.51
CA ILE A 133 15.52 10.58 0.06
C ILE A 133 16.39 9.36 -0.20
N PHE A 134 17.44 9.47 -1.01
CA PHE A 134 18.30 8.33 -1.39
C PHE A 134 19.62 8.26 -0.62
N GLN A 135 19.83 9.12 0.37
CA GLN A 135 21.09 9.20 1.13
C GLN A 135 21.03 8.52 2.49
N ALA A 136 19.86 8.04 2.89
CA ALA A 136 19.73 7.29 4.13
C ALA A 136 20.50 5.96 4.07
N PRO A 137 21.18 5.56 5.16
CA PRO A 137 21.67 4.19 5.32
C PRO A 137 20.56 3.16 5.12
N THR A 138 20.90 1.95 4.71
CA THR A 138 19.90 0.93 4.35
C THR A 138 18.88 0.68 5.47
N GLU A 139 19.35 0.58 6.71
CA GLU A 139 18.52 0.34 7.90
C GLU A 139 17.60 1.54 8.26
N LYS A 140 17.88 2.72 7.68
CA LYS A 140 17.09 3.94 7.86
C LYS A 140 16.19 4.27 6.64
N ARG A 141 16.12 3.40 5.65
CA ARG A 141 15.29 3.63 4.44
C ARG A 141 13.83 3.26 4.65
N ASN A 142 13.56 2.32 5.55
CA ASN A 142 12.21 1.86 5.81
C ASN A 142 11.37 2.98 6.44
N ARG A 143 10.23 3.27 5.82
CA ARG A 143 9.29 4.31 6.26
C ARG A 143 7.98 3.72 6.78
N ALA A 144 7.74 2.44 6.54
CA ALA A 144 6.52 1.72 6.93
C ALA A 144 5.22 2.49 6.61
N ASN A 145 5.16 3.12 5.43
CA ASN A 145 4.15 4.13 5.10
C ASN A 145 3.15 3.70 4.02
N THR A 146 3.26 2.46 3.49
CA THR A 146 2.57 2.11 2.25
C THR A 146 1.25 1.38 2.51
N ALA A 147 1.28 0.24 3.15
CA ALA A 147 0.08 -0.58 3.33
C ALA A 147 0.01 -1.18 4.73
N LEU A 148 -1.07 -1.90 4.97
CA LEU A 148 -1.33 -2.64 6.20
C LEU A 148 -1.82 -4.03 5.82
N VAL A 149 -1.41 -5.04 6.59
CA VAL A 149 -1.98 -6.38 6.50
C VAL A 149 -2.22 -6.93 7.89
N TRP A 150 -3.39 -7.54 8.07
CA TRP A 150 -3.71 -8.33 9.25
C TRP A 150 -3.44 -9.80 8.94
N HIS A 151 -2.54 -10.42 9.71
CA HIS A 151 -2.24 -11.84 9.54
C HIS A 151 -1.80 -12.48 10.87
N ALA A 152 -2.26 -13.69 11.14
CA ALA A 152 -1.89 -14.46 12.33
C ALA A 152 -2.01 -13.66 13.64
N GLY A 153 -3.08 -12.85 13.78
CA GLY A 153 -3.31 -12.02 14.97
C GLY A 153 -2.38 -10.80 15.09
N ARG A 154 -1.78 -10.34 14.01
CA ARG A 154 -0.85 -9.20 14.00
C ARG A 154 -1.20 -8.19 12.91
N LEU A 155 -1.19 -6.91 13.27
CA LEU A 155 -1.22 -5.84 12.28
C LEU A 155 0.21 -5.47 11.91
N LEU A 156 0.51 -5.48 10.62
CA LEU A 156 1.83 -5.17 10.06
C LEU A 156 1.73 -3.92 9.18
N ALA A 157 2.55 -2.90 9.46
CA ALA A 157 2.74 -1.74 8.59
C ALA A 157 3.89 -1.99 7.62
N LEU A 158 3.65 -1.80 6.33
CA LEU A 158 4.45 -2.30 5.23
C LEU A 158 5.17 -1.19 4.45
N TYR A 159 6.32 -1.57 3.90
CA TYR A 159 7.09 -0.76 2.96
C TYR A 159 7.97 -1.69 2.11
N GLU A 160 7.90 -1.61 0.79
CA GLU A 160 8.51 -2.59 -0.13
C GLU A 160 10.04 -2.69 -0.10
N ALA A 161 10.73 -1.81 0.63
CA ALA A 161 12.19 -1.81 0.74
C ALA A 161 12.72 -2.21 2.13
N GLY A 162 11.92 -2.90 2.94
CA GLY A 162 12.35 -3.32 4.26
C GLY A 162 11.40 -4.32 4.96
N PRO A 163 11.69 -4.72 6.19
CA PRO A 163 10.79 -5.58 6.96
C PRO A 163 9.52 -4.82 7.39
N PRO A 164 8.40 -5.52 7.58
CA PRO A 164 7.22 -4.95 8.21
C PRO A 164 7.51 -4.38 9.60
N HIS A 165 6.66 -3.45 10.04
CA HIS A 165 6.63 -3.01 11.45
C HIS A 165 5.35 -3.52 12.10
N ARG A 166 5.48 -4.13 13.27
CA ARG A 166 4.34 -4.63 14.03
C ARG A 166 3.67 -3.49 14.80
N ILE A 167 2.35 -3.46 14.73
CA ILE A 167 1.50 -2.40 15.29
C ILE A 167 0.48 -3.02 16.24
N THR A 168 0.25 -2.40 17.41
CA THR A 168 -0.86 -2.77 18.30
C THR A 168 -2.17 -2.20 17.78
N VAL A 169 -3.28 -2.85 18.09
CA VAL A 169 -4.65 -2.38 17.78
C VAL A 169 -5.50 -2.57 19.02
N PRO A 170 -6.28 -1.58 19.43
CA PRO A 170 -6.61 -0.33 18.76
C PRO A 170 -5.64 0.84 19.02
N GLU A 171 -4.57 0.71 19.79
CA GLU A 171 -3.69 1.81 20.22
C GLU A 171 -2.86 2.40 19.08
N LEU A 172 -2.55 1.61 18.05
CA LEU A 172 -1.69 1.92 16.90
C LEU A 172 -0.23 2.20 17.28
N ASP A 173 0.22 1.67 18.43
CA ASP A 173 1.60 1.80 18.88
C ASP A 173 2.52 0.86 18.09
N THR A 174 3.73 1.33 17.79
CA THR A 174 4.74 0.54 17.07
C THR A 174 5.53 -0.34 18.03
N LEU A 175 5.49 -1.66 17.83
CA LEU A 175 6.29 -2.61 18.58
C LEU A 175 7.72 -2.79 18.01
N GLY A 176 7.94 -2.41 16.75
CA GLY A 176 9.22 -2.50 16.07
C GLY A 176 9.17 -3.30 14.76
N PRO A 177 10.33 -3.50 14.11
CA PRO A 177 10.44 -4.33 12.90
C PRO A 177 10.11 -5.79 13.21
N TYR A 178 9.45 -6.46 12.26
CA TYR A 178 9.05 -7.85 12.39
C TYR A 178 9.71 -8.71 11.30
N THR A 179 10.66 -9.54 11.71
CA THR A 179 11.52 -10.34 10.83
C THR A 179 11.11 -11.80 10.75
N PHE A 180 9.97 -12.16 11.34
CA PHE A 180 9.46 -13.54 11.39
C PHE A 180 10.48 -14.51 12.05
N GLY A 181 11.04 -14.10 13.19
CA GLY A 181 12.06 -14.85 13.90
C GLY A 181 13.37 -14.95 13.14
N ASP A 182 13.77 -13.86 12.48
CA ASP A 182 14.97 -13.72 11.64
C ASP A 182 15.01 -14.64 10.40
N LYS A 183 13.85 -15.10 9.97
CA LYS A 183 13.72 -15.94 8.77
C LYS A 183 13.45 -15.13 7.49
N LEU A 184 13.14 -13.84 7.60
CA LEU A 184 12.90 -13.00 6.43
C LEU A 184 14.20 -12.70 5.70
N ALA A 185 14.37 -13.31 4.52
CA ALA A 185 15.61 -13.25 3.74
C ALA A 185 15.63 -12.13 2.68
N HIS A 186 14.52 -11.41 2.50
CA HIS A 186 14.37 -10.37 1.46
C HIS A 186 13.50 -9.21 1.97
N PRO A 187 13.50 -8.03 1.30
CA PRO A 187 12.52 -6.98 1.57
C PRO A 187 11.10 -7.53 1.42
N PHE A 188 10.19 -7.06 2.27
CA PHE A 188 8.82 -7.55 2.26
C PHE A 188 7.95 -6.64 1.36
N THR A 189 7.17 -7.24 0.45
CA THR A 189 6.25 -6.47 -0.41
C THR A 189 5.30 -5.59 0.40
N ALA A 190 4.90 -4.46 -0.16
CA ALA A 190 3.81 -3.66 0.41
C ALA A 190 2.42 -4.26 0.11
N HIS A 191 2.31 -5.26 -0.76
CA HIS A 191 1.06 -5.87 -1.21
C HIS A 191 1.02 -7.40 -1.03
N PRO A 192 1.24 -7.93 0.20
CA PRO A 192 1.09 -9.36 0.43
C PRO A 192 -0.36 -9.79 0.18
N LYS A 193 -0.56 -11.06 -0.14
CA LYS A 193 -1.89 -11.64 -0.32
C LYS A 193 -2.14 -12.67 0.76
N VAL A 194 -3.28 -12.58 1.43
CA VAL A 194 -3.75 -13.61 2.36
C VAL A 194 -4.77 -14.47 1.63
N ASP A 195 -4.53 -15.75 1.61
CA ASP A 195 -5.48 -16.72 1.08
C ASP A 195 -6.58 -16.98 2.12
N PRO A 196 -7.84 -16.62 1.85
CA PRO A 196 -8.91 -16.79 2.84
C PRO A 196 -9.26 -18.25 3.12
N ALA A 197 -8.94 -19.18 2.22
CA ALA A 197 -9.24 -20.59 2.38
C ALA A 197 -8.22 -21.33 3.23
N THR A 198 -6.91 -20.98 3.10
CA THR A 198 -5.82 -21.67 3.82
C THR A 198 -5.28 -20.84 4.98
N GLY A 199 -5.52 -19.54 5.00
CA GLY A 199 -4.90 -18.62 5.94
C GLY A 199 -3.41 -18.35 5.66
N GLU A 200 -2.87 -18.87 4.55
CA GLU A 200 -1.50 -18.57 4.13
C GLU A 200 -1.35 -17.09 3.74
N LEU A 201 -0.22 -16.50 4.12
CA LEU A 201 0.19 -15.20 3.58
C LEU A 201 1.31 -15.42 2.57
N LEU A 202 1.11 -14.90 1.38
CA LEU A 202 2.07 -14.94 0.30
C LEU A 202 2.70 -13.56 0.12
N CYS A 203 4.01 -13.52 0.00
CA CYS A 203 4.74 -12.26 -0.17
C CYS A 203 5.96 -12.47 -1.07
N PHE A 204 6.47 -11.38 -1.59
CA PHE A 204 7.73 -11.36 -2.33
C PHE A 204 8.58 -10.17 -1.89
N GLY A 205 9.85 -10.21 -2.28
CA GLY A 205 10.72 -9.05 -2.24
C GLY A 205 11.57 -8.99 -3.50
N TYR A 206 11.87 -7.78 -3.94
CA TYR A 206 12.77 -7.59 -5.06
C TYR A 206 14.03 -6.83 -4.66
N SER A 207 15.12 -7.09 -5.37
CA SER A 207 16.41 -6.41 -5.22
C SER A 207 16.78 -5.73 -6.53
N VAL A 208 17.30 -4.51 -6.44
CA VAL A 208 17.81 -3.79 -7.62
C VAL A 208 19.33 -3.79 -7.69
N MET A 209 20.01 -4.28 -6.65
CA MET A 209 21.46 -4.22 -6.53
C MET A 209 22.18 -5.56 -6.75
N GLN A 210 21.52 -6.66 -6.44
CA GLN A 210 22.13 -8.00 -6.51
C GLN A 210 21.10 -9.09 -6.78
N GLN A 211 21.51 -10.16 -7.43
CA GLN A 211 20.71 -11.36 -7.61
C GLN A 211 20.62 -12.18 -6.31
N PRO A 212 19.51 -12.93 -6.12
CA PRO A 212 18.33 -12.99 -6.99
C PRO A 212 17.56 -11.67 -6.94
N TYR A 213 17.15 -11.16 -8.11
CA TYR A 213 16.37 -9.91 -8.18
C TYR A 213 14.94 -10.07 -7.67
N LEU A 214 14.42 -11.28 -7.61
CA LEU A 214 13.09 -11.59 -7.11
C LEU A 214 13.14 -12.82 -6.22
N GLN A 215 12.52 -12.74 -5.04
CA GLN A 215 12.33 -13.84 -4.10
C GLN A 215 10.89 -13.87 -3.63
N TYR A 216 10.33 -15.06 -3.52
CA TYR A 216 8.95 -15.31 -3.14
C TYR A 216 8.90 -16.16 -1.87
N SER A 217 8.08 -15.76 -0.90
CA SER A 217 7.90 -16.50 0.35
C SER A 217 6.44 -16.82 0.63
N VAL A 218 6.22 -17.99 1.19
CA VAL A 218 4.94 -18.46 1.72
C VAL A 218 5.03 -18.53 3.23
N LEU A 219 4.03 -17.97 3.91
CA LEU A 219 3.86 -18.07 5.36
C LEU A 219 2.60 -18.89 5.64
N ASN A 220 2.68 -19.74 6.67
CA ASN A 220 1.50 -20.49 7.12
C ASN A 220 0.51 -19.59 7.87
N ALA A 221 -0.66 -20.14 8.22
CA ALA A 221 -1.70 -19.42 8.95
C ALA A 221 -1.29 -18.93 10.35
N GLN A 222 -0.19 -19.47 10.90
CA GLN A 222 0.39 -19.06 12.18
C GLN A 222 1.39 -17.90 12.03
N GLY A 223 1.76 -17.55 10.78
CA GLY A 223 2.68 -16.48 10.46
C GLY A 223 4.15 -16.90 10.41
N ASP A 224 4.43 -18.19 10.27
CA ASP A 224 5.80 -18.69 10.08
C ASP A 224 6.14 -18.76 8.60
N ILE A 225 7.32 -18.30 8.20
CA ILE A 225 7.85 -18.50 6.84
C ILE A 225 8.15 -20.00 6.67
N VAL A 226 7.44 -20.65 5.74
CA VAL A 226 7.58 -22.08 5.44
C VAL A 226 8.41 -22.35 4.20
N SER A 227 8.48 -21.40 3.28
CA SER A 227 9.35 -21.49 2.09
C SER A 227 9.78 -20.10 1.62
N THR A 228 10.97 -20.06 1.00
CA THR A 228 11.46 -18.89 0.25
C THR A 228 12.09 -19.39 -1.04
N THR A 229 11.59 -18.95 -2.17
CA THR A 229 11.96 -19.42 -3.51
C THR A 229 12.55 -18.27 -4.32
N PRO A 230 13.79 -18.35 -4.82
CA PRO A 230 14.33 -17.38 -5.76
C PRO A 230 13.68 -17.58 -7.13
N ILE A 231 13.34 -16.48 -7.79
CA ILE A 231 12.76 -16.48 -9.14
C ILE A 231 13.72 -15.75 -10.08
N ALA A 232 14.12 -16.42 -11.15
CA ALA A 232 15.05 -15.85 -12.11
C ALA A 232 14.33 -14.83 -13.02
N ILE A 233 14.72 -13.56 -12.90
CA ILE A 233 14.39 -12.50 -13.84
C ILE A 233 15.67 -11.88 -14.40
N PRO A 234 15.69 -11.44 -15.67
CA PRO A 234 16.94 -11.11 -16.37
C PRO A 234 17.56 -9.79 -15.91
N ARG A 235 16.79 -8.93 -15.25
CA ARG A 235 17.22 -7.57 -14.87
C ARG A 235 16.51 -7.08 -13.62
N PRO A 236 17.08 -6.10 -12.91
CA PRO A 236 16.41 -5.47 -11.77
C PRO A 236 15.27 -4.57 -12.25
N VAL A 237 14.03 -4.97 -12.00
CA VAL A 237 12.84 -4.19 -12.28
C VAL A 237 12.15 -3.80 -10.98
N MET A 238 11.40 -2.71 -11.00
CA MET A 238 10.43 -2.45 -9.96
C MET A 238 9.28 -3.45 -10.10
N MET A 239 8.92 -4.12 -9.02
CA MET A 239 7.76 -5.00 -8.96
C MET A 239 6.94 -4.60 -7.74
N HIS A 240 5.81 -3.92 -7.97
CA HIS A 240 5.07 -3.29 -6.89
C HIS A 240 4.04 -4.22 -6.26
N ASP A 241 3.29 -4.93 -7.08
CA ASP A 241 2.22 -5.85 -6.66
C ASP A 241 2.34 -7.20 -7.39
N PHE A 242 1.54 -8.16 -6.98
CA PHE A 242 1.43 -9.49 -7.57
C PHE A 242 0.02 -10.05 -7.28
N ALA A 243 -0.33 -11.21 -7.81
CA ALA A 243 -1.62 -11.82 -7.57
C ALA A 243 -1.50 -13.31 -7.22
N ILE A 244 -2.55 -13.88 -6.65
CA ILE A 244 -2.64 -15.30 -6.32
C ILE A 244 -3.92 -15.91 -6.87
N THR A 245 -3.89 -17.23 -7.10
CA THR A 245 -5.05 -18.08 -7.26
C THR A 245 -4.92 -19.27 -6.30
N PRO A 246 -5.88 -20.18 -6.18
CA PRO A 246 -5.72 -21.34 -5.29
C PRO A 246 -4.46 -22.18 -5.57
N ARG A 247 -4.01 -22.28 -6.84
CA ARG A 247 -2.86 -23.10 -7.24
C ARG A 247 -1.64 -22.32 -7.67
N TYR A 248 -1.77 -21.03 -8.00
CA TYR A 248 -0.69 -20.25 -8.64
C TYR A 248 -0.44 -18.90 -7.96
N THR A 249 0.77 -18.41 -8.18
CA THR A 249 1.20 -17.03 -7.88
C THR A 249 1.65 -16.37 -9.17
N LEU A 250 1.23 -15.12 -9.40
CA LEU A 250 1.49 -14.37 -10.62
C LEU A 250 2.45 -13.21 -10.35
N PHE A 251 3.54 -13.14 -11.11
CA PHE A 251 4.55 -12.08 -11.03
C PHE A 251 4.56 -11.25 -12.31
N MET A 252 4.82 -9.95 -12.18
CA MET A 252 4.77 -8.99 -13.29
C MET A 252 6.17 -8.45 -13.59
N ASP A 253 6.91 -9.09 -14.51
CA ASP A 253 8.22 -8.60 -15.02
C ASP A 253 7.97 -7.52 -16.08
N LEU A 254 7.68 -6.30 -15.59
CA LEU A 254 7.33 -5.14 -16.40
C LEU A 254 8.57 -4.25 -16.63
N PRO A 255 8.62 -3.46 -17.74
CA PRO A 255 9.83 -2.78 -18.16
C PRO A 255 10.15 -1.46 -17.42
N LEU A 256 9.92 -1.40 -16.11
CA LEU A 256 10.39 -0.32 -15.26
C LEU A 256 11.72 -0.74 -14.61
N VAL A 257 12.82 -0.47 -15.31
CA VAL A 257 14.13 -1.02 -15.02
C VAL A 257 14.96 -0.07 -14.17
N PHE A 258 15.65 -0.60 -13.17
CA PHE A 258 16.59 0.15 -12.36
C PHE A 258 17.92 0.31 -13.10
N THR A 259 18.45 1.55 -13.14
CA THR A 259 19.73 1.88 -13.74
C THR A 259 20.57 2.78 -12.84
N MET A 260 21.89 2.71 -13.00
CA MET A 260 22.87 3.55 -12.29
C MET A 260 23.63 4.52 -13.21
N ASN A 261 23.31 4.56 -14.51
CA ASN A 261 24.13 5.27 -15.51
C ASN A 261 24.21 6.79 -15.28
N GLU A 262 23.13 7.39 -14.79
CA GLU A 262 23.04 8.83 -14.47
C GLU A 262 22.60 9.06 -13.01
N GLY A 263 23.00 8.15 -12.12
CA GLY A 263 22.50 8.02 -10.76
C GLY A 263 21.40 6.97 -10.64
N PRO A 264 21.03 6.60 -9.40
CA PRO A 264 20.03 5.56 -9.15
C PRO A 264 18.65 6.03 -9.58
N ARG A 265 18.06 5.33 -10.56
CA ARG A 265 16.70 5.65 -11.05
C ARG A 265 16.00 4.44 -11.67
N PHE A 266 14.67 4.51 -11.71
CA PHE A 266 13.84 3.62 -12.51
C PHE A 266 13.51 4.31 -13.85
N THR A 267 13.64 3.56 -14.95
CA THR A 267 13.33 4.05 -16.29
C THR A 267 12.37 3.08 -16.96
N PHE A 268 11.25 3.59 -17.47
CA PHE A 268 10.33 2.80 -18.27
C PHE A 268 10.91 2.60 -19.67
N THR A 269 11.18 1.35 -20.05
CA THR A 269 11.91 0.95 -21.27
C THR A 269 11.08 -0.09 -22.02
N PRO A 270 10.01 0.33 -22.73
CA PRO A 270 9.05 -0.58 -23.36
C PRO A 270 9.67 -1.52 -24.42
N GLU A 271 10.82 -1.14 -24.99
CA GLU A 271 11.55 -1.95 -25.98
C GLU A 271 12.05 -3.28 -25.40
N LEU A 272 12.13 -3.39 -24.08
CA LEU A 272 12.53 -4.62 -23.40
C LEU A 272 11.40 -5.65 -23.27
N GLY A 273 10.19 -5.28 -23.73
CA GLY A 273 9.00 -6.11 -23.59
C GLY A 273 8.47 -6.15 -22.14
N ALA A 274 7.35 -6.83 -21.96
CA ALA A 274 6.73 -7.13 -20.67
C ALA A 274 6.28 -8.58 -20.68
N ARG A 275 6.32 -9.24 -19.52
CA ARG A 275 5.84 -10.60 -19.36
C ARG A 275 5.28 -10.83 -17.97
N LEU A 276 4.32 -11.75 -17.89
CA LEU A 276 3.76 -12.20 -16.62
C LEU A 276 4.14 -13.65 -16.39
N GLY A 277 4.61 -13.94 -15.17
CA GLY A 277 5.04 -15.27 -14.76
C GLY A 277 3.98 -15.93 -13.90
N ILE A 278 3.62 -17.16 -14.20
CA ILE A 278 2.69 -17.98 -13.44
C ILE A 278 3.46 -19.14 -12.83
N LEU A 279 3.59 -19.13 -11.50
CA LEU A 279 4.32 -20.11 -10.71
C LEU A 279 3.32 -20.97 -9.93
N PRO A 280 3.44 -22.31 -9.88
CA PRO A 280 2.73 -23.09 -8.89
C PRO A 280 3.03 -22.55 -7.48
N ARG A 281 2.01 -22.35 -6.65
CA ARG A 281 2.12 -21.63 -5.36
C ARG A 281 3.23 -22.16 -4.45
N HIS A 282 3.43 -23.49 -4.42
CA HIS A 282 4.46 -24.17 -3.64
C HIS A 282 5.56 -24.79 -4.52
N GLY A 283 5.64 -24.34 -5.78
CA GLY A 283 6.65 -24.81 -6.73
C GLY A 283 8.03 -24.18 -6.54
N THR A 284 8.97 -24.65 -7.30
CA THR A 284 10.33 -24.11 -7.41
C THR A 284 10.40 -23.03 -8.50
N GLY A 285 11.36 -22.12 -8.42
CA GLY A 285 11.42 -20.95 -9.33
C GLY A 285 11.60 -21.30 -10.81
N ASP A 286 12.05 -22.48 -11.14
CA ASP A 286 12.18 -23.01 -12.51
C ASP A 286 10.86 -23.54 -13.10
N GLU A 287 9.84 -23.75 -12.26
CA GLU A 287 8.50 -24.13 -12.71
C GLU A 287 7.66 -22.94 -13.22
N ILE A 288 8.16 -21.72 -13.10
CA ILE A 288 7.45 -20.52 -13.57
C ILE A 288 7.26 -20.52 -15.08
N LYS A 289 6.04 -20.32 -15.55
CA LYS A 289 5.71 -20.13 -16.96
C LYS A 289 5.56 -18.66 -17.27
N TRP A 290 6.34 -18.16 -18.22
CA TRP A 290 6.29 -16.76 -18.64
C TRP A 290 5.43 -16.58 -19.89
N PHE A 291 4.58 -15.55 -19.86
CA PHE A 291 3.69 -15.16 -20.95
C PHE A 291 4.00 -13.73 -21.35
N GLU A 292 4.36 -13.53 -22.62
CA GLU A 292 4.60 -12.19 -23.17
C GLU A 292 3.28 -11.40 -23.24
N THR A 293 3.36 -10.09 -22.98
CA THR A 293 2.25 -9.16 -23.04
C THR A 293 2.70 -7.81 -23.57
N SER A 294 1.76 -6.93 -23.91
CA SER A 294 2.08 -5.57 -24.31
C SER A 294 2.80 -4.82 -23.19
N PRO A 295 3.88 -4.07 -23.47
CA PRO A 295 4.54 -3.23 -22.47
C PRO A 295 3.56 -2.32 -21.78
N CYS A 296 3.62 -2.31 -20.45
CA CYS A 296 2.72 -1.54 -19.61
C CYS A 296 3.32 -1.34 -18.22
N TRP A 297 2.62 -0.58 -17.39
CA TRP A 297 2.85 -0.52 -15.96
C TRP A 297 1.59 -0.90 -15.17
N VAL A 298 1.77 -1.58 -14.06
CA VAL A 298 0.71 -1.92 -13.10
C VAL A 298 1.22 -1.58 -11.71
N PHE A 299 0.49 -0.72 -11.00
CA PHE A 299 0.70 -0.57 -9.56
C PHE A 299 -0.07 -1.65 -8.82
N HIS A 300 -1.37 -1.80 -9.07
CA HIS A 300 -2.22 -2.64 -8.25
C HIS A 300 -3.04 -3.63 -9.05
N THR A 301 -3.08 -4.86 -8.53
CA THR A 301 -3.96 -5.92 -9.01
C THR A 301 -5.29 -5.89 -8.28
N LEU A 302 -6.41 -6.10 -8.99
CA LEU A 302 -7.71 -6.29 -8.37
C LEU A 302 -7.83 -7.72 -7.82
N ASN A 303 -7.59 -8.72 -8.67
CA ASN A 303 -7.66 -10.14 -8.31
C ASN A 303 -7.06 -11.00 -9.42
N ALA A 304 -6.85 -12.28 -9.12
CA ALA A 304 -6.65 -13.31 -10.13
C ALA A 304 -7.49 -14.54 -9.79
N TYR A 305 -7.82 -15.35 -10.81
CA TYR A 305 -8.57 -16.58 -10.61
C TYR A 305 -8.30 -17.59 -11.73
N GLU A 306 -8.73 -18.81 -11.54
CA GLU A 306 -8.58 -19.89 -12.51
C GLU A 306 -9.92 -20.14 -13.23
N ASP A 307 -9.85 -20.27 -14.56
CA ASP A 307 -10.99 -20.54 -15.43
C ASP A 307 -10.62 -21.66 -16.41
N GLY A 308 -10.95 -22.89 -16.03
CA GLY A 308 -10.56 -24.08 -16.77
C GLY A 308 -9.04 -24.23 -16.88
N ASP A 309 -8.51 -24.13 -18.10
CA ASP A 309 -7.07 -24.20 -18.38
C ASP A 309 -6.38 -22.82 -18.38
N GLU A 310 -7.12 -21.79 -18.04
CA GLU A 310 -6.61 -20.42 -18.03
C GLU A 310 -6.49 -19.88 -16.61
N VAL A 311 -5.50 -18.99 -16.45
CA VAL A 311 -5.38 -18.09 -15.30
C VAL A 311 -5.74 -16.69 -15.79
N VAL A 312 -6.63 -16.03 -15.05
CA VAL A 312 -7.13 -14.68 -15.35
C VAL A 312 -6.57 -13.71 -14.34
N LEU A 313 -6.00 -12.59 -14.80
CA LEU A 313 -5.55 -11.48 -13.97
C LEU A 313 -6.38 -10.23 -14.27
N LEU A 314 -6.83 -9.56 -13.22
CA LEU A 314 -7.51 -8.26 -13.26
C LEU A 314 -6.62 -7.22 -12.55
N ALA A 315 -6.30 -6.11 -13.21
CA ALA A 315 -5.46 -5.08 -12.62
C ALA A 315 -5.71 -3.69 -13.24
N CYS A 316 -5.28 -2.64 -12.55
CA CYS A 316 -5.27 -1.28 -13.08
C CYS A 316 -4.02 -1.07 -13.95
N ARG A 317 -4.20 -1.06 -15.27
CA ARG A 317 -3.12 -0.99 -16.25
C ARG A 317 -2.89 0.43 -16.74
N PHE A 318 -1.66 0.92 -16.58
CA PHE A 318 -1.15 2.11 -17.25
C PHE A 318 -0.50 1.72 -18.60
N ARG A 319 -0.67 2.56 -19.62
CA ARG A 319 0.04 2.36 -20.89
C ARG A 319 1.55 2.47 -20.73
N GLN A 320 2.00 3.35 -19.86
CA GLN A 320 3.39 3.61 -19.52
C GLN A 320 3.49 3.99 -18.04
N TYR A 321 4.69 4.01 -17.48
CA TYR A 321 4.89 4.53 -16.12
C TYR A 321 4.54 6.02 -16.09
N PRO A 322 3.63 6.47 -15.20
CA PRO A 322 3.19 7.87 -15.20
C PRO A 322 4.31 8.79 -14.69
N GLU A 323 4.81 9.67 -15.57
CA GLU A 323 5.90 10.60 -15.23
C GLU A 323 5.54 11.54 -14.06
N ALA A 324 4.27 11.89 -13.91
CA ALA A 324 3.80 12.72 -12.79
C ALA A 324 4.00 12.07 -11.41
N LEU A 325 4.12 10.74 -11.36
CA LEU A 325 4.49 9.98 -10.16
C LEU A 325 6.00 9.70 -10.10
N GLY A 326 6.79 10.32 -10.97
CA GLY A 326 8.19 10.02 -11.21
C GLY A 326 9.07 10.07 -9.97
N PHE A 327 9.76 8.97 -9.71
CA PHE A 327 10.86 8.82 -8.74
C PHE A 327 12.17 9.47 -9.22
N GLN A 328 12.13 10.51 -10.02
CA GLN A 328 13.34 11.11 -10.54
C GLN A 328 13.85 12.21 -9.61
N PRO A 329 15.08 12.09 -9.06
CA PRO A 329 15.70 13.19 -8.32
C PRO A 329 15.78 14.44 -9.19
N GLY A 330 15.28 15.58 -8.69
CA GLY A 330 15.38 16.87 -9.38
C GLY A 330 14.28 17.18 -10.41
N THR A 331 13.35 16.26 -10.69
CA THR A 331 12.21 16.57 -11.56
C THR A 331 11.03 17.07 -10.72
N PRO A 332 10.56 18.32 -10.91
CA PRO A 332 9.34 18.75 -10.26
C PRO A 332 8.16 17.95 -10.81
N THR A 333 7.57 17.09 -9.98
CA THR A 333 6.30 16.47 -10.30
C THR A 333 5.24 17.58 -10.30
N ARG A 334 4.84 18.00 -11.48
CA ARG A 334 3.72 18.94 -11.66
C ARG A 334 2.51 18.14 -12.13
N PRO A 335 1.35 18.31 -11.46
CA PRO A 335 0.10 17.90 -12.08
C PRO A 335 0.03 18.50 -13.48
N THR A 336 -0.13 17.67 -14.49
CA THR A 336 -0.26 18.21 -15.85
C THR A 336 -1.65 18.82 -16.03
N ASN A 337 -1.69 20.06 -16.53
CA ASN A 337 -2.94 20.70 -16.95
C ASN A 337 -3.38 20.22 -18.36
N ASP A 338 -2.55 19.44 -19.04
CA ASP A 338 -2.85 18.84 -20.32
C ASP A 338 -3.75 17.62 -20.15
N LYS A 339 -5.03 17.76 -20.52
CA LYS A 339 -6.03 16.70 -20.41
C LYS A 339 -5.69 15.48 -21.27
N ALA A 340 -5.12 15.68 -22.47
CA ALA A 340 -4.78 14.59 -23.38
C ALA A 340 -3.64 13.73 -22.78
N ARG A 341 -2.63 14.38 -22.20
CA ARG A 341 -1.53 13.71 -21.50
C ARG A 341 -2.00 13.01 -20.22
N ALA A 342 -2.84 13.67 -19.42
CA ALA A 342 -3.42 13.09 -18.21
C ALA A 342 -4.22 11.82 -18.51
N LEU A 343 -4.97 11.80 -19.62
CA LEU A 343 -5.72 10.62 -20.05
C LEU A 343 -4.81 9.54 -20.65
N ALA A 344 -3.75 9.92 -21.36
CA ALA A 344 -2.77 8.97 -21.90
C ALA A 344 -1.98 8.24 -20.81
N ASP A 345 -1.78 8.92 -19.67
CA ASP A 345 -1.08 8.38 -18.49
C ASP A 345 -2.03 7.76 -17.45
N ALA A 346 -3.34 7.73 -17.72
CA ALA A 346 -4.33 7.21 -16.79
C ALA A 346 -4.38 5.68 -16.80
N PRO A 347 -4.62 5.04 -15.65
CA PRO A 347 -4.84 3.61 -15.56
C PRO A 347 -6.30 3.27 -15.81
N PHE A 348 -6.54 2.07 -16.36
CA PHE A 348 -7.86 1.52 -16.60
C PHE A 348 -7.92 0.10 -16.09
N LEU A 349 -9.11 -0.35 -15.66
CA LEU A 349 -9.29 -1.75 -15.30
C LEU A 349 -9.13 -2.63 -16.54
N TYR A 350 -8.26 -3.63 -16.42
CA TYR A 350 -7.79 -4.46 -17.52
C TYR A 350 -7.80 -5.93 -17.15
N GLN A 351 -7.95 -6.81 -18.14
CA GLN A 351 -7.95 -8.26 -17.99
C GLN A 351 -6.88 -8.88 -18.89
N TRP A 352 -6.12 -9.81 -18.31
CA TRP A 352 -5.27 -10.77 -19.04
C TRP A 352 -5.79 -12.18 -18.80
N ARG A 353 -5.70 -13.02 -19.82
CA ARG A 353 -6.01 -14.45 -19.74
C ARG A 353 -4.83 -15.23 -20.30
N PHE A 354 -4.33 -16.18 -19.52
CA PHE A 354 -3.12 -16.97 -19.83
C PHE A 354 -3.50 -18.44 -19.90
N ASN A 355 -3.41 -19.04 -21.09
CA ASN A 355 -3.73 -20.45 -21.26
C ASN A 355 -2.52 -21.31 -20.94
N LEU A 356 -2.58 -22.08 -19.87
CA LEU A 356 -1.49 -22.89 -19.34
C LEU A 356 -1.13 -24.10 -20.21
N LYS A 357 -2.05 -24.54 -21.11
CA LYS A 357 -1.82 -25.65 -22.06
C LYS A 357 -1.18 -25.17 -23.34
N THR A 358 -1.69 -24.11 -23.92
CA THR A 358 -1.24 -23.62 -25.23
C THR A 358 -0.09 -22.63 -25.16
N GLY A 359 0.13 -21.99 -24.00
CA GLY A 359 1.08 -20.89 -23.84
C GLY A 359 0.59 -19.56 -24.40
N GLY A 360 -0.67 -19.48 -24.85
CA GLY A 360 -1.25 -18.25 -25.38
C GLY A 360 -1.68 -17.28 -24.30
N ALA A 361 -1.58 -15.96 -24.59
CA ALA A 361 -2.09 -14.88 -23.74
C ALA A 361 -3.01 -13.98 -24.56
N THR A 362 -4.06 -13.48 -23.92
CA THR A 362 -4.95 -12.44 -24.46
C THR A 362 -5.14 -11.34 -23.44
N GLU A 363 -5.38 -10.11 -23.89
CA GLU A 363 -5.55 -8.96 -23.02
C GLU A 363 -6.62 -8.01 -23.56
N ARG A 364 -7.36 -7.37 -22.65
CA ARG A 364 -8.38 -6.36 -23.00
C ARG A 364 -8.64 -5.37 -21.87
N ALA A 365 -9.02 -4.13 -22.22
CA ALA A 365 -9.63 -3.20 -21.28
C ALA A 365 -11.04 -3.68 -20.89
N LEU A 366 -11.40 -3.49 -19.63
CA LEU A 366 -12.75 -3.78 -19.13
C LEU A 366 -13.61 -2.52 -19.05
N ASP A 367 -13.00 -1.34 -18.91
CA ASP A 367 -13.65 -0.03 -18.86
C ASP A 367 -12.71 1.03 -19.45
N ASP A 368 -13.27 2.18 -19.81
CA ASP A 368 -12.56 3.39 -20.26
C ASP A 368 -12.55 4.52 -19.19
N MET A 369 -13.07 4.22 -18.00
CA MET A 369 -13.01 5.14 -16.86
C MET A 369 -11.67 5.01 -16.13
N PRO A 370 -10.91 6.12 -15.99
CA PRO A 370 -9.65 6.10 -15.23
C PRO A 370 -9.88 5.68 -13.78
N THR A 371 -9.15 4.65 -13.34
CA THR A 371 -9.38 4.03 -12.05
C THR A 371 -8.10 3.42 -11.47
N GLU A 372 -7.96 3.48 -10.12
CA GLU A 372 -6.85 2.90 -9.37
C GLU A 372 -7.30 2.48 -7.95
N PHE A 373 -6.39 1.94 -7.18
CA PHE A 373 -6.65 1.41 -5.84
C PHE A 373 -7.77 0.37 -5.84
N PRO A 374 -7.59 -0.71 -6.63
CA PRO A 374 -8.62 -1.75 -6.74
C PRO A 374 -8.72 -2.58 -5.45
N ARG A 375 -9.95 -2.86 -5.05
CA ARG A 375 -10.30 -3.72 -3.91
C ARG A 375 -11.45 -4.63 -4.28
N LEU A 376 -11.61 -5.70 -3.50
CA LEU A 376 -12.73 -6.62 -3.61
C LEU A 376 -13.17 -7.04 -2.20
N ASN A 377 -14.19 -7.88 -2.11
CA ASN A 377 -14.44 -8.66 -0.89
C ASN A 377 -13.28 -9.64 -0.70
N GLU A 378 -12.43 -9.40 0.29
CA GLU A 378 -11.18 -10.15 0.49
C GLU A 378 -11.39 -11.65 0.78
N ALA A 379 -12.61 -12.05 1.16
CA ALA A 379 -12.97 -13.48 1.23
C ALA A 379 -12.92 -14.20 -0.14
N LEU A 380 -12.78 -13.44 -1.24
CA LEU A 380 -12.67 -13.96 -2.61
C LEU A 380 -11.28 -13.71 -3.22
N THR A 381 -10.29 -13.34 -2.43
CA THR A 381 -8.90 -13.22 -2.92
C THR A 381 -8.44 -14.54 -3.52
N GLY A 382 -8.00 -14.48 -4.78
CA GLY A 382 -7.55 -15.67 -5.52
C GLY A 382 -8.66 -16.48 -6.18
N MET A 383 -9.93 -16.15 -5.98
CA MET A 383 -11.08 -16.83 -6.58
C MET A 383 -11.83 -15.89 -7.52
N GLN A 384 -12.63 -16.45 -8.43
CA GLN A 384 -13.48 -15.64 -9.30
C GLN A 384 -14.42 -14.79 -8.43
N SER A 385 -14.37 -13.48 -8.63
CA SER A 385 -15.26 -12.51 -8.01
C SER A 385 -16.11 -11.84 -9.08
N ARG A 386 -17.37 -11.56 -8.76
CA ARG A 386 -18.27 -10.79 -9.61
C ARG A 386 -18.04 -9.29 -9.45
N PHE A 387 -17.74 -8.84 -8.24
CA PHE A 387 -17.61 -7.42 -7.96
C PHE A 387 -16.16 -7.00 -7.67
N GLY A 388 -15.79 -5.85 -8.20
CA GLY A 388 -14.55 -5.14 -7.88
C GLY A 388 -14.86 -3.68 -7.56
N TYR A 389 -14.05 -3.06 -6.69
CA TYR A 389 -14.22 -1.68 -6.27
C TYR A 389 -12.92 -0.93 -6.50
N CYS A 390 -13.00 0.28 -7.07
CA CYS A 390 -11.82 1.09 -7.35
C CYS A 390 -12.05 2.55 -7.00
N GLY A 391 -11.00 3.30 -6.77
CA GLY A 391 -11.06 4.75 -6.73
C GLY A 391 -11.29 5.31 -8.13
N ARG A 392 -12.27 6.20 -8.32
CA ARG A 392 -12.49 6.93 -9.56
C ARG A 392 -11.51 8.09 -9.67
N SER A 393 -10.65 8.07 -10.67
CA SER A 393 -9.65 9.13 -10.85
C SER A 393 -10.29 10.40 -11.41
N GLY A 394 -10.27 11.45 -10.59
CA GLY A 394 -10.70 12.81 -10.96
C GLY A 394 -9.51 13.77 -11.17
N ARG A 395 -9.80 15.07 -11.32
CA ARG A 395 -8.76 16.08 -11.55
C ARG A 395 -7.82 16.34 -10.38
N ALA A 396 -8.30 16.14 -9.16
CA ALA A 396 -7.57 16.49 -7.93
C ALA A 396 -7.30 15.26 -7.05
N GLY A 397 -7.40 14.05 -7.58
CA GLY A 397 -7.34 12.78 -6.86
C GLY A 397 -8.60 11.96 -7.10
N PHE A 398 -8.92 11.02 -6.23
CA PHE A 398 -10.12 10.22 -6.37
C PHE A 398 -11.35 11.02 -5.92
N ASP A 399 -12.27 11.30 -6.85
CA ASP A 399 -13.50 12.07 -6.61
C ASP A 399 -14.73 11.18 -6.33
N GLY A 400 -14.52 9.88 -6.24
CA GLY A 400 -15.53 8.86 -5.94
C GLY A 400 -14.96 7.46 -5.93
N LEU A 401 -15.86 6.49 -5.80
CA LEU A 401 -15.59 5.07 -5.98
C LEU A 401 -16.34 4.54 -7.19
N ILE A 402 -15.81 3.47 -7.78
CA ILE A 402 -16.44 2.70 -8.84
C ILE A 402 -16.68 1.29 -8.32
N LYS A 403 -17.88 0.74 -8.55
CA LYS A 403 -18.21 -0.68 -8.40
C LYS A 403 -18.34 -1.28 -9.79
N TYR A 404 -17.56 -2.29 -10.08
CA TYR A 404 -17.65 -3.08 -11.31
C TYR A 404 -18.46 -4.34 -11.08
N ASP A 405 -19.44 -4.63 -11.93
CA ASP A 405 -20.07 -5.95 -12.08
C ASP A 405 -19.36 -6.65 -13.25
N LEU A 406 -18.38 -7.48 -12.93
CA LEU A 406 -17.49 -8.14 -13.90
C LEU A 406 -18.21 -9.17 -14.76
N ASP A 407 -19.29 -9.78 -14.24
CA ASP A 407 -20.13 -10.73 -14.99
C ASP A 407 -20.96 -10.02 -16.05
N LYS A 408 -21.49 -8.84 -15.72
CA LYS A 408 -22.31 -8.05 -16.65
C LYS A 408 -21.48 -7.09 -17.51
N GLY A 409 -20.22 -6.83 -17.17
CA GLY A 409 -19.39 -5.83 -17.83
C GLY A 409 -19.96 -4.41 -17.67
N THR A 410 -20.49 -4.08 -16.49
CA THR A 410 -21.07 -2.77 -16.17
C THR A 410 -20.42 -2.16 -14.94
N SER A 411 -20.51 -0.84 -14.80
CA SER A 411 -19.98 -0.10 -13.63
C SER A 411 -21.01 0.86 -13.04
N GLU A 412 -20.86 1.12 -11.74
CA GLU A 412 -21.64 2.09 -10.98
C GLU A 412 -20.71 3.03 -10.21
N TYR A 413 -21.19 4.24 -9.94
CA TYR A 413 -20.36 5.29 -9.32
C TYR A 413 -20.99 5.82 -8.04
N HIS A 414 -20.15 5.95 -7.00
CA HIS A 414 -20.42 6.70 -5.79
C HIS A 414 -19.54 7.94 -5.76
N VAL A 415 -20.15 9.13 -6.00
CA VAL A 415 -19.41 10.40 -6.14
C VAL A 415 -19.45 11.16 -4.82
N TYR A 416 -18.29 11.64 -4.35
CA TYR A 416 -18.20 12.35 -3.07
C TYR A 416 -18.75 13.78 -3.10
N GLY A 417 -18.88 14.39 -4.28
CA GLY A 417 -19.31 15.76 -4.48
C GLY A 417 -18.18 16.73 -4.81
N GLN A 418 -18.54 17.97 -5.11
CA GLN A 418 -17.59 18.99 -5.57
C GLN A 418 -16.58 19.35 -4.47
N GLY A 419 -15.29 19.40 -4.83
CA GLY A 419 -14.20 19.76 -3.90
C GLY A 419 -13.85 18.66 -2.89
N ARG A 420 -14.43 17.49 -3.03
CA ARG A 420 -14.21 16.36 -2.13
C ARG A 420 -13.41 15.27 -2.83
N THR A 421 -12.43 14.73 -2.13
CA THR A 421 -11.55 13.67 -2.64
C THR A 421 -11.32 12.61 -1.58
N GLY A 422 -11.32 11.37 -2.01
CA GLY A 422 -11.10 10.22 -1.11
C GLY A 422 -9.85 9.42 -1.48
N GLY A 423 -9.86 8.19 -1.09
CA GLY A 423 -8.80 7.21 -1.35
C GLY A 423 -9.40 5.86 -1.71
N GLU A 424 -8.68 4.82 -1.34
CA GLU A 424 -9.11 3.43 -1.46
C GLU A 424 -10.43 3.17 -0.70
N GLY A 425 -11.34 2.41 -1.30
CA GLY A 425 -12.55 1.93 -0.65
C GLY A 425 -12.36 0.49 -0.16
N VAL A 426 -12.26 0.29 1.15
CA VAL A 426 -12.09 -1.04 1.75
C VAL A 426 -13.46 -1.67 1.99
N PHE A 427 -13.65 -2.89 1.50
CA PHE A 427 -14.89 -3.63 1.71
C PHE A 427 -14.95 -4.19 3.13
N VAL A 428 -16.09 -3.98 3.79
CA VAL A 428 -16.43 -4.52 5.11
C VAL A 428 -17.64 -5.42 4.95
N PRO A 429 -17.49 -6.74 5.10
CA PRO A 429 -18.59 -7.65 4.94
C PRO A 429 -19.64 -7.47 6.04
N HIS A 430 -20.91 -7.62 5.69
CA HIS A 430 -21.96 -7.77 6.69
C HIS A 430 -21.74 -9.07 7.47
N PRO A 431 -21.92 -9.11 8.81
CA PRO A 431 -21.70 -10.35 9.58
C PRO A 431 -22.52 -11.54 9.08
N ASP A 432 -23.74 -11.27 8.60
CA ASP A 432 -24.65 -12.27 8.06
C ASP A 432 -24.73 -12.24 6.51
N ALA A 433 -23.63 -11.83 5.86
CA ALA A 433 -23.56 -11.68 4.41
C ALA A 433 -24.06 -12.94 3.67
N LYS A 434 -24.98 -12.75 2.69
CA LYS A 434 -25.52 -13.81 1.85
C LYS A 434 -25.10 -13.67 0.38
N GLY A 435 -24.49 -12.56 0.04
CA GLY A 435 -23.98 -12.26 -1.29
C GLY A 435 -22.61 -11.61 -1.22
N GLU A 436 -21.91 -11.59 -2.34
CA GLU A 436 -20.55 -11.07 -2.44
C GLU A 436 -20.47 -9.58 -2.09
N ASP A 437 -21.49 -8.81 -2.48
CA ASP A 437 -21.58 -7.37 -2.24
C ASP A 437 -22.45 -7.01 -1.01
N ASP A 438 -22.69 -7.99 -0.13
CA ASP A 438 -23.43 -7.78 1.10
C ASP A 438 -22.51 -7.20 2.19
N GLY A 439 -22.44 -5.89 2.25
CA GLY A 439 -21.51 -5.17 3.12
C GLY A 439 -21.39 -3.70 2.76
N TRP A 440 -20.35 -3.07 3.28
CA TRP A 440 -20.09 -1.63 3.15
C TRP A 440 -18.72 -1.36 2.54
N LEU A 441 -18.58 -0.20 1.91
CA LEU A 441 -17.29 0.40 1.56
C LEU A 441 -16.96 1.48 2.59
N VAL A 442 -15.76 1.42 3.15
CA VAL A 442 -15.25 2.45 4.05
C VAL A 442 -14.06 3.16 3.42
N THR A 443 -14.03 4.49 3.50
CA THR A 443 -12.94 5.31 2.96
C THR A 443 -12.85 6.64 3.68
N TYR A 444 -11.64 7.22 3.75
CA TYR A 444 -11.50 8.62 4.19
C TYR A 444 -11.74 9.56 3.03
N VAL A 445 -12.55 10.58 3.26
CA VAL A 445 -12.85 11.64 2.29
C VAL A 445 -12.46 12.99 2.89
N TYR A 446 -11.66 13.73 2.14
CA TYR A 446 -11.26 15.10 2.43
C TYR A 446 -12.21 16.09 1.75
N ASP A 447 -12.57 17.14 2.46
CA ASP A 447 -13.35 18.27 1.97
C ASP A 447 -12.46 19.53 1.91
N ALA A 448 -12.19 20.00 0.70
CA ALA A 448 -11.31 21.15 0.48
C ALA A 448 -11.90 22.48 0.98
N ALA A 449 -13.23 22.60 1.04
CA ALA A 449 -13.89 23.82 1.46
C ALA A 449 -13.74 24.06 2.98
N SER A 450 -13.80 23.00 3.76
CA SER A 450 -13.63 23.03 5.22
C SER A 450 -12.22 22.66 5.69
N SER A 451 -11.38 22.10 4.81
CA SER A 451 -10.09 21.50 5.14
C SER A 451 -10.18 20.43 6.24
N THR A 452 -11.27 19.68 6.26
CA THR A 452 -11.55 18.60 7.20
C THR A 452 -11.63 17.25 6.48
N SER A 453 -11.63 16.16 7.25
CA SER A 453 -11.83 14.81 6.72
C SER A 453 -12.93 14.08 7.48
N GLU A 454 -13.48 13.08 6.84
CA GLU A 454 -14.49 12.20 7.42
C GLU A 454 -14.24 10.76 6.98
N LEU A 455 -14.70 9.79 7.77
CA LEU A 455 -14.89 8.43 7.31
C LEU A 455 -16.28 8.33 6.68
N VAL A 456 -16.32 7.90 5.43
CA VAL A 456 -17.56 7.62 4.69
C VAL A 456 -17.82 6.13 4.74
N VAL A 457 -19.06 5.76 5.06
CA VAL A 457 -19.58 4.38 5.01
C VAL A 457 -20.67 4.33 3.95
N ALA A 458 -20.40 3.65 2.84
CA ALA A 458 -21.33 3.52 1.72
C ALA A 458 -21.83 2.08 1.62
N GLU A 459 -23.13 1.89 1.33
CA GLU A 459 -23.71 0.58 1.08
C GLU A 459 -23.20 -0.02 -0.24
N ALA A 460 -22.66 -1.24 -0.21
CA ALA A 460 -22.10 -1.86 -1.41
C ALA A 460 -23.18 -2.37 -2.38
N ARG A 461 -24.36 -2.74 -1.90
CA ARG A 461 -25.50 -3.17 -2.73
C ARG A 461 -26.24 -2.01 -3.37
N ASP A 462 -26.46 -0.93 -2.62
CA ASP A 462 -27.09 0.29 -3.12
C ASP A 462 -26.02 1.39 -3.29
N PHE A 463 -25.09 1.12 -4.18
CA PHE A 463 -23.85 1.86 -4.33
C PHE A 463 -24.04 3.33 -4.75
N ARG A 464 -25.18 3.65 -5.39
CA ARG A 464 -25.53 5.02 -5.81
C ARG A 464 -26.21 5.83 -4.73
N ALA A 465 -26.70 5.16 -3.67
CA ALA A 465 -27.35 5.86 -2.56
C ALA A 465 -26.38 6.78 -1.81
N PRO A 466 -26.90 7.79 -1.09
CA PRO A 466 -26.10 8.53 -0.13
C PRO A 466 -25.42 7.60 0.88
N PRO A 467 -24.26 7.97 1.45
CA PRO A 467 -23.61 7.16 2.47
C PRO A 467 -24.55 6.90 3.65
N VAL A 468 -24.53 5.68 4.18
CA VAL A 468 -25.32 5.32 5.38
C VAL A 468 -24.84 6.08 6.62
N ALA A 469 -23.55 6.37 6.67
CA ALA A 469 -22.96 7.17 7.74
C ALA A 469 -21.73 7.96 7.26
N ARG A 470 -21.51 9.10 7.90
CA ARG A 470 -20.29 9.92 7.79
C ARG A 470 -19.80 10.25 9.18
N VAL A 471 -18.60 9.81 9.52
CA VAL A 471 -17.99 10.11 10.83
C VAL A 471 -17.06 11.30 10.66
N LEU A 472 -17.37 12.43 11.31
CA LEU A 472 -16.56 13.64 11.20
C LEU A 472 -15.29 13.48 12.04
N LEU A 473 -14.12 13.62 11.41
CA LEU A 473 -12.84 13.45 12.07
C LEU A 473 -12.36 14.75 12.73
N PRO A 474 -11.66 14.65 13.86
CA PRO A 474 -11.20 15.83 14.60
C PRO A 474 -9.98 16.51 13.95
N VAL A 475 -9.37 15.86 12.97
CA VAL A 475 -8.20 16.33 12.25
C VAL A 475 -8.34 15.98 10.77
N ARG A 476 -7.69 16.74 9.90
CA ARG A 476 -7.55 16.36 8.49
C ARG A 476 -6.72 15.07 8.38
N VAL A 477 -7.17 14.14 7.56
CA VAL A 477 -6.44 12.93 7.19
C VAL A 477 -5.80 13.18 5.82
N PRO A 478 -4.46 13.29 5.73
CA PRO A 478 -3.78 13.53 4.46
C PRO A 478 -4.06 12.44 3.42
N TYR A 479 -3.78 12.71 2.15
CA TYR A 479 -3.73 11.64 1.17
C TYR A 479 -2.84 10.52 1.68
N GLY A 480 -3.38 9.31 1.69
CA GLY A 480 -2.70 8.11 2.12
C GLY A 480 -2.71 7.07 1.01
N LEU A 481 -2.24 5.90 1.37
CA LEU A 481 -2.16 4.76 0.47
C LEU A 481 -3.19 3.72 0.90
N HIS A 482 -2.79 2.57 1.43
CA HIS A 482 -3.67 1.44 1.62
C HIS A 482 -4.12 1.28 3.07
N GLY A 483 -5.36 0.83 3.22
CA GLY A 483 -5.97 0.53 4.51
C GLY A 483 -6.43 -0.91 4.62
N THR A 484 -6.88 -1.25 5.81
CA THR A 484 -7.51 -2.54 6.11
C THR A 484 -8.63 -2.35 7.13
N TRP A 485 -9.61 -3.23 7.09
CA TRP A 485 -10.60 -3.39 8.14
C TRP A 485 -10.21 -4.57 9.01
N ILE A 486 -10.27 -4.39 10.32
CA ILE A 486 -10.01 -5.44 11.31
C ILE A 486 -11.28 -5.57 12.15
N SER A 487 -11.97 -6.69 12.05
CA SER A 487 -13.17 -6.96 12.83
C SER A 487 -12.87 -7.10 14.33
N SER A 488 -13.85 -6.87 15.18
CA SER A 488 -13.68 -7.09 16.63
C SER A 488 -13.34 -8.54 16.98
N ALA A 489 -13.81 -9.50 16.18
CA ALA A 489 -13.44 -10.89 16.33
C ALA A 489 -11.95 -11.15 16.04
N GLU A 490 -11.37 -10.44 15.09
CA GLU A 490 -9.93 -10.47 14.79
C GLU A 490 -9.13 -9.74 15.87
N LEU A 491 -9.59 -8.55 16.30
CA LEU A 491 -8.95 -7.80 17.39
C LEU A 491 -8.83 -8.62 18.69
N ALA A 492 -9.86 -9.42 19.01
CA ALA A 492 -9.84 -10.31 20.17
C ALA A 492 -8.79 -11.43 20.07
N ARG A 493 -8.22 -11.69 18.87
CA ARG A 493 -7.16 -12.69 18.62
C ARG A 493 -5.79 -12.05 18.48
N GLN A 494 -5.65 -10.74 18.74
CA GLN A 494 -4.36 -10.07 18.64
C GLN A 494 -3.30 -10.77 19.48
N GLN A 495 -2.18 -11.08 18.86
CA GLN A 495 -1.03 -11.67 19.53
C GLN A 495 -0.25 -10.60 20.32
N PRO A 496 0.30 -10.94 21.50
CA PRO A 496 1.05 -10.01 22.34
C PRO A 496 2.34 -9.50 21.68
#